data_2a3e08b73b9d0e231c873c2a41ba82e0
#
_entry.id   2a3e08b73b9d0e231c873c2a41ba82e0
#
_cell.length_a   1.000
_cell.length_b   1.000
_cell.length_c   1.000
_cell.angle_alpha   90.00
_cell.angle_beta   90.00
_cell.angle_gamma   90.00
#
_symmetry.space_group_name_H-M   'P 1'
#
loop_
_entity.id
_entity.type
_entity.pdbx_description
1 polymer ?
#
loop_
_entity_poly.entity_id
_entity_poly.type
_entity_poly.pdbx_seq_one_letter_code
_entity_poly.pdbx_strand_id
1 'polypeptide(L)'
;MEKKIWTIPRENDKKKEKNRNRTICLSSQAIDLLRAIRHRFPISNYVFPSQVTLRALDENAFSVCIKKMHRTKLKQDGIGWVDPEILDDKGCPRMITQHGTARSSFETWALDDASGNNRRFLKETVEACLLHQPNDGFNGAYDRTKKIKDRFELVNAWGTYCLGKNKFSDFFPEYWK
;
A
#
# COMPACT_ATOMS: atom_id res chain seq x y z
N MET A 1 3.86 7.72 18.54
CA MET A 1 3.13 7.68 17.24
C MET A 1 1.75 8.34 17.33
N GLU A 2 1.68 9.50 17.91
CA GLU A 2 0.39 10.17 18.15
C GLU A 2 -0.32 10.66 16.87
N LYS A 3 0.38 10.89 15.78
CA LYS A 3 -0.22 11.51 14.59
C LYS A 3 -0.53 10.56 13.44
N LYS A 4 -0.28 9.25 13.56
CA LYS A 4 -0.48 8.26 12.47
C LYS A 4 0.01 8.74 11.08
N ILE A 5 1.08 9.52 11.06
CA ILE A 5 1.67 10.12 9.87
C ILE A 5 3.12 9.64 9.74
N TRP A 6 3.46 9.11 8.58
CA TRP A 6 4.84 8.88 8.20
C TRP A 6 5.34 10.06 7.37
N THR A 7 6.41 10.67 7.83
CA THR A 7 7.06 11.76 7.11
C THR A 7 8.28 11.22 6.36
N ILE A 8 8.31 11.41 5.06
CA ILE A 8 9.46 11.13 4.21
C ILE A 8 10.30 12.41 4.15
N PRO A 9 11.52 12.42 4.70
CA PRO A 9 12.41 13.54 4.59
C PRO A 9 12.77 13.85 3.13
N ARG A 10 13.05 15.11 2.83
CA ARG A 10 13.34 15.55 1.48
C ARG A 10 14.55 14.84 0.85
N GLU A 11 15.57 14.57 1.64
CA GLU A 11 16.80 13.87 1.23
C GLU A 11 16.51 12.44 0.73
N ASN A 12 15.42 11.82 1.21
CA ASN A 12 14.98 10.49 0.83
C ASN A 12 13.90 10.50 -0.27
N ASP A 13 13.54 11.67 -0.78
CA ASP A 13 12.56 11.78 -1.87
C ASP A 13 13.25 11.72 -3.23
N LYS A 14 12.86 10.72 -4.05
CA LYS A 14 13.40 10.54 -5.41
C LYS A 14 13.24 11.79 -6.30
N LYS A 15 12.17 12.56 -6.10
CA LYS A 15 11.85 13.70 -6.97
C LYS A 15 12.41 15.03 -6.51
N LYS A 16 13.06 15.16 -5.40
CA LYS A 16 13.75 16.36 -4.82
C LYS A 16 13.19 17.76 -5.21
N GLU A 17 12.07 17.79 -5.94
CA GLU A 17 11.58 18.96 -6.71
C GLU A 17 10.99 20.07 -5.85
N LYS A 18 10.59 19.78 -4.62
CA LYS A 18 9.98 20.79 -3.74
C LYS A 18 10.65 20.77 -2.37
N ASN A 19 10.93 21.94 -1.86
CA ASN A 19 11.60 22.20 -0.58
C ASN A 19 10.76 21.76 0.64
N ARG A 20 10.08 20.60 0.58
CA ARG A 20 9.19 20.10 1.64
C ARG A 20 9.26 18.59 1.78
N ASN A 21 9.12 18.11 3.02
CA ASN A 21 8.91 16.72 3.32
C ASN A 21 7.56 16.24 2.80
N ARG A 22 7.47 15.00 2.34
CA ARG A 22 6.21 14.35 2.00
C ARG A 22 5.62 13.64 3.20
N THR A 23 4.32 13.58 3.28
CA THR A 23 3.59 12.93 4.38
C THR A 23 2.67 11.86 3.85
N ILE A 24 2.67 10.69 4.51
CA ILE A 24 1.77 9.57 4.25
C ILE A 24 0.90 9.38 5.48
N CYS A 25 -0.41 9.40 5.30
CA CYS A 25 -1.36 9.03 6.34
C CYS A 25 -1.37 7.50 6.47
N LEU A 26 -1.29 6.99 7.69
CA LEU A 26 -1.30 5.56 7.99
C LEU A 26 -2.66 5.18 8.56
N SER A 27 -3.30 4.15 7.99
CA SER A 27 -4.52 3.58 8.54
C SER A 27 -4.26 2.96 9.92
N SER A 28 -5.32 2.72 10.68
CA SER A 28 -5.22 2.00 11.96
C SER A 28 -4.60 0.63 11.75
N GLN A 29 -5.01 -0.07 10.70
CA GLN A 29 -4.49 -1.39 10.34
C GLN A 29 -2.99 -1.36 10.00
N ALA A 30 -2.54 -0.33 9.28
CA ALA A 30 -1.12 -0.16 9.00
C ALA A 30 -0.30 0.09 10.28
N ILE A 31 -0.84 0.86 11.22
CA ILE A 31 -0.20 1.10 12.52
C ILE A 31 -0.09 -0.21 13.31
N ASP A 32 -1.14 -1.01 13.33
CA ASP A 32 -1.14 -2.28 14.05
C ASP A 32 -0.12 -3.25 13.45
N LEU A 33 -0.06 -3.34 12.11
CA LEU A 33 0.98 -4.11 11.43
C LEU A 33 2.40 -3.63 11.81
N LEU A 34 2.64 -2.34 11.79
CA LEU A 34 3.95 -1.77 12.15
C LEU A 34 4.33 -2.07 13.60
N ARG A 35 3.37 -2.05 14.52
CA ARG A 35 3.58 -2.44 15.92
C ARG A 35 3.95 -3.91 16.04
N ALA A 36 3.22 -4.80 15.37
CA ALA A 36 3.51 -6.23 15.36
C ALA A 36 4.91 -6.52 14.81
N ILE A 37 5.29 -5.89 13.69
CA ILE A 37 6.64 -6.03 13.12
C ILE A 37 7.70 -5.52 14.10
N ARG A 38 7.48 -4.36 14.72
CA ARG A 38 8.42 -3.82 15.70
C ARG A 38 8.58 -4.71 16.93
N HIS A 39 7.50 -5.32 17.39
CA HIS A 39 7.54 -6.29 18.48
C HIS A 39 8.35 -7.53 18.09
N ARG A 40 8.18 -8.04 16.86
CA ARG A 40 8.93 -9.21 16.36
C ARG A 40 10.42 -8.93 16.18
N PHE A 41 10.78 -7.73 15.77
CA PHE A 41 12.16 -7.34 15.44
C PHE A 41 12.60 -6.11 16.23
N PRO A 42 12.65 -6.19 17.57
CA PRO A 42 12.87 -5.00 18.44
C PRO A 42 14.22 -4.33 18.24
N ILE A 43 15.24 -5.08 17.84
CA ILE A 43 16.62 -4.60 17.66
C ILE A 43 16.93 -4.14 16.24
N SER A 44 16.02 -4.36 15.27
CA SER A 44 16.26 -3.95 13.89
C SER A 44 16.06 -2.45 13.69
N ASN A 45 16.95 -1.83 12.93
CA ASN A 45 16.80 -0.44 12.47
C ASN A 45 15.90 -0.32 11.23
N TYR A 46 15.48 -1.42 10.64
CA TYR A 46 14.62 -1.47 9.47
C TYR A 46 13.17 -1.72 9.87
N VAL A 47 12.23 -1.09 9.16
CA VAL A 47 10.79 -1.30 9.37
C VAL A 47 10.39 -2.72 8.95
N PHE A 48 10.90 -3.18 7.81
CA PHE A 48 10.70 -4.53 7.29
C PHE A 48 12.05 -5.22 7.13
N PRO A 49 12.58 -5.82 8.20
CA PRO A 49 13.86 -6.51 8.13
C PRO A 49 13.73 -7.90 7.49
N SER A 50 14.81 -8.37 6.91
CA SER A 50 14.98 -9.79 6.58
C SER A 50 14.94 -10.61 7.87
N GLN A 51 14.19 -11.69 7.86
CA GLN A 51 14.11 -12.60 9.04
C GLN A 51 15.43 -13.30 9.36
N VAL A 52 16.31 -13.42 8.38
CA VAL A 52 17.60 -14.12 8.52
C VAL A 52 18.72 -13.17 8.92
N THR A 53 18.81 -12.02 8.24
CA THR A 53 19.96 -11.12 8.39
C THR A 53 19.67 -9.91 9.28
N LEU A 54 18.42 -9.65 9.61
CA LEU A 54 17.91 -8.44 10.29
C LEU A 54 18.24 -7.12 9.56
N ARG A 55 18.78 -7.22 8.34
CA ARG A 55 19.05 -6.08 7.44
C ARG A 55 17.83 -5.76 6.58
N ALA A 56 17.92 -4.73 5.74
CA ALA A 56 16.88 -4.42 4.77
C ALA A 56 16.49 -5.65 3.94
N LEU A 57 15.20 -5.78 3.63
CA LEU A 57 14.75 -6.75 2.64
C LEU A 57 15.38 -6.42 1.28
N ASP A 58 15.66 -7.46 0.50
CA ASP A 58 16.02 -7.33 -0.90
C ASP A 58 14.88 -6.64 -1.68
N GLU A 59 15.23 -5.83 -2.67
CA GLU A 59 14.25 -5.09 -3.49
C GLU A 59 13.28 -6.00 -4.25
N ASN A 60 13.69 -7.24 -4.53
CA ASN A 60 12.86 -8.24 -5.19
C ASN A 60 12.00 -9.07 -4.22
N ALA A 61 12.13 -8.88 -2.91
CA ALA A 61 11.44 -9.69 -1.91
C ALA A 61 9.92 -9.74 -2.12
N PHE A 62 9.29 -8.63 -2.49
CA PHE A 62 7.86 -8.58 -2.80
C PHE A 62 7.50 -9.40 -4.05
N SER A 63 8.28 -9.26 -5.12
CA SER A 63 8.07 -10.05 -6.34
C SER A 63 8.19 -11.55 -6.08
N VAL A 64 9.18 -11.95 -5.29
CA VAL A 64 9.38 -13.35 -4.88
C VAL A 64 8.19 -13.83 -4.05
N CYS A 65 7.71 -13.03 -3.12
CA CYS A 65 6.54 -13.36 -2.29
C CYS A 65 5.29 -13.57 -3.15
N ILE A 66 4.97 -12.65 -4.06
CA ILE A 66 3.81 -12.75 -4.96
C ILE A 66 3.92 -14.00 -5.85
N LYS A 67 5.10 -14.29 -6.41
CA LYS A 67 5.33 -15.51 -7.19
C LYS A 67 5.10 -16.78 -6.36
N LYS A 68 5.53 -16.79 -5.10
CA LYS A 68 5.29 -17.93 -4.19
C LYS A 68 3.79 -18.09 -3.89
N MET A 69 3.10 -17.01 -3.59
CA MET A 69 1.65 -17.02 -3.36
C MET A 69 0.89 -17.53 -4.59
N HIS A 70 1.23 -17.04 -5.78
CA HIS A 70 0.64 -17.50 -7.04
C HIS A 70 0.85 -19.01 -7.24
N ARG A 71 2.07 -19.50 -7.08
CA ARG A 71 2.36 -20.94 -7.21
C ARG A 71 1.57 -21.81 -6.23
N THR A 72 1.41 -21.32 -4.99
CA THR A 72 0.63 -22.05 -3.98
C THR A 72 -0.84 -22.13 -4.40
N LYS A 73 -1.43 -21.01 -4.80
CA LYS A 73 -2.81 -20.97 -5.25
C LYS A 73 -3.03 -21.76 -6.55
N LEU A 74 -2.10 -21.67 -7.50
CA LEU A 74 -2.16 -22.44 -8.75
C LEU A 74 -2.21 -23.96 -8.50
N LYS A 75 -1.51 -24.44 -7.47
CA LYS A 75 -1.59 -25.87 -7.07
C LYS A 75 -2.94 -26.22 -6.44
N GLN A 76 -3.65 -25.26 -5.86
CA GLN A 76 -4.93 -25.48 -5.19
C GLN A 76 -6.12 -25.43 -6.17
N ASP A 77 -6.12 -24.47 -7.10
CA ASP A 77 -7.27 -24.16 -7.96
C ASP A 77 -6.99 -24.28 -9.48
N GLY A 78 -5.77 -24.54 -9.89
CA GLY A 78 -5.38 -24.61 -11.30
C GLY A 78 -5.29 -23.26 -12.01
N ILE A 79 -5.59 -22.15 -11.35
CA ILE A 79 -5.67 -20.78 -11.92
C ILE A 79 -4.57 -19.89 -11.35
N GLY A 80 -4.42 -19.87 -10.04
CA GLY A 80 -3.50 -19.00 -9.34
C GLY A 80 -4.01 -17.57 -9.18
N TRP A 81 -3.08 -16.64 -8.89
CA TRP A 81 -3.36 -15.21 -8.82
C TRP A 81 -3.04 -14.56 -10.17
N VAL A 82 -4.06 -14.29 -10.97
CA VAL A 82 -3.95 -13.71 -12.32
C VAL A 82 -4.88 -12.51 -12.46
N ASP A 83 -4.55 -11.64 -13.40
CA ASP A 83 -5.42 -10.58 -13.88
C ASP A 83 -6.12 -11.09 -15.14
N PRO A 84 -7.44 -11.29 -15.13
CA PRO A 84 -8.15 -11.87 -16.27
C PRO A 84 -8.21 -10.95 -17.49
N GLU A 85 -8.03 -9.64 -17.30
CA GLU A 85 -8.12 -8.64 -18.36
C GLU A 85 -6.76 -8.41 -19.05
N ILE A 86 -5.66 -8.80 -18.40
CA ILE A 86 -4.31 -8.65 -18.95
C ILE A 86 -3.79 -10.01 -19.38
N LEU A 87 -3.55 -10.17 -20.67
CA LEU A 87 -3.00 -11.40 -21.23
C LEU A 87 -1.47 -11.31 -21.36
N ASP A 88 -0.82 -12.46 -21.23
CA ASP A 88 0.60 -12.62 -21.57
C ASP A 88 0.81 -12.83 -23.07
N ASP A 89 2.06 -12.97 -23.51
CA ASP A 89 2.43 -13.19 -24.92
C ASP A 89 1.86 -14.50 -25.51
N LYS A 90 1.34 -15.39 -24.68
CA LYS A 90 0.71 -16.66 -25.06
C LYS A 90 -0.82 -16.60 -25.04
N GLY A 91 -1.40 -15.43 -24.73
CA GLY A 91 -2.85 -15.24 -24.61
C GLY A 91 -3.43 -15.80 -23.30
N CYS A 92 -2.62 -16.12 -22.30
CA CYS A 92 -3.07 -16.57 -20.99
C CYS A 92 -3.19 -15.39 -20.02
N PRO A 93 -4.14 -15.42 -19.05
CA PRO A 93 -4.25 -14.41 -18.02
C PRO A 93 -2.93 -14.21 -17.27
N ARG A 94 -2.47 -12.98 -17.22
CA ARG A 94 -1.15 -12.65 -16.67
C ARG A 94 -1.15 -12.73 -15.14
N MET A 95 -0.11 -13.33 -14.59
CA MET A 95 0.11 -13.31 -13.14
C MET A 95 0.18 -11.87 -12.61
N ILE A 96 -0.50 -11.61 -11.49
CA ILE A 96 -0.44 -10.32 -10.80
C ILE A 96 1.01 -9.94 -10.45
N THR A 97 1.29 -8.65 -10.47
CA THR A 97 2.62 -8.10 -10.16
C THR A 97 2.54 -7.17 -8.96
N GLN A 98 3.69 -6.87 -8.34
CA GLN A 98 3.75 -5.91 -7.23
C GLN A 98 3.26 -4.50 -7.64
N HIS A 99 3.46 -4.10 -8.89
CA HIS A 99 3.02 -2.78 -9.36
C HIS A 99 1.50 -2.71 -9.50
N GLY A 100 0.87 -3.76 -10.06
CA GLY A 100 -0.58 -3.82 -10.19
C GLY A 100 -1.31 -4.09 -8.87
N THR A 101 -0.66 -4.77 -7.91
CA THR A 101 -1.32 -5.21 -6.67
C THR A 101 -1.42 -4.12 -5.60
N ALA A 102 -0.64 -3.05 -5.66
CA ALA A 102 -0.59 -2.04 -4.60
C ALA A 102 -1.25 -0.72 -5.02
N ARG A 103 -0.55 0.09 -5.79
CA ARG A 103 -0.98 1.46 -6.11
C ARG A 103 -2.19 1.48 -7.03
N SER A 104 -2.16 0.68 -8.10
CA SER A 104 -3.26 0.61 -9.06
C SER A 104 -4.53 0.06 -8.43
N SER A 105 -4.44 -1.01 -7.63
CA SER A 105 -5.60 -1.57 -6.93
C SER A 105 -6.22 -0.58 -5.94
N PHE A 106 -5.39 0.21 -5.23
CA PHE A 106 -5.88 1.25 -4.34
C PHE A 106 -6.65 2.33 -5.10
N GLU A 107 -6.09 2.82 -6.21
CA GLU A 107 -6.70 3.87 -7.03
C GLU A 107 -8.00 3.37 -7.65
N THR A 108 -7.98 2.20 -8.30
CA THR A 108 -9.17 1.58 -8.88
C THR A 108 -10.26 1.41 -7.82
N TRP A 109 -9.95 0.77 -6.69
CA TRP A 109 -10.91 0.58 -5.62
C TRP A 109 -11.52 1.89 -5.11
N ALA A 110 -10.71 2.94 -4.99
CA ALA A 110 -11.18 4.23 -4.44
C ALA A 110 -12.10 4.99 -5.39
N LEU A 111 -12.00 4.76 -6.70
CA LEU A 111 -12.69 5.54 -7.72
C LEU A 111 -13.73 4.74 -8.51
N ASP A 112 -13.73 3.41 -8.40
CA ASP A 112 -14.56 2.53 -9.21
C ASP A 112 -15.98 2.38 -8.65
N ASP A 113 -16.94 2.33 -9.57
CA ASP A 113 -18.37 2.09 -9.26
C ASP A 113 -18.61 0.68 -8.68
N ALA A 114 -17.92 -0.34 -9.17
CA ALA A 114 -18.06 -1.71 -8.73
C ALA A 114 -17.65 -1.90 -7.27
N SER A 115 -16.75 -1.08 -6.74
CA SER A 115 -16.38 -1.07 -5.33
C SER A 115 -17.39 -0.35 -4.43
N GLY A 116 -18.36 0.34 -5.00
CA GLY A 116 -19.31 1.20 -4.28
C GLY A 116 -18.71 2.51 -3.76
N ASN A 117 -17.51 2.87 -4.22
CA ASN A 117 -16.79 4.06 -3.76
C ASN A 117 -16.88 5.25 -4.74
N ASN A 118 -17.57 5.09 -5.87
CA ASN A 118 -17.75 6.18 -6.82
C ASN A 118 -18.27 7.43 -6.14
N ARG A 119 -17.59 8.56 -6.35
CA ARG A 119 -17.88 9.86 -5.74
C ARG A 119 -17.76 9.93 -4.21
N ARG A 120 -17.43 8.82 -3.54
CA ARG A 120 -17.16 8.84 -2.10
C ARG A 120 -15.86 9.54 -1.76
N PHE A 121 -14.83 9.31 -2.57
CA PHE A 121 -13.52 9.92 -2.39
C PHE A 121 -13.19 10.82 -3.57
N LEU A 122 -12.71 12.03 -3.28
CA LEU A 122 -12.26 12.95 -4.31
C LEU A 122 -10.97 12.44 -4.96
N LYS A 123 -10.88 12.52 -6.29
CA LYS A 123 -9.69 12.09 -7.05
C LYS A 123 -8.41 12.73 -6.52
N GLU A 124 -8.46 14.02 -6.19
CA GLU A 124 -7.30 14.73 -5.65
C GLU A 124 -6.85 14.19 -4.28
N THR A 125 -7.78 13.63 -3.48
CA THR A 125 -7.44 12.97 -2.22
C THR A 125 -6.74 11.63 -2.48
N VAL A 126 -7.20 10.86 -3.46
CA VAL A 126 -6.57 9.60 -3.89
C VAL A 126 -5.17 9.87 -4.41
N GLU A 127 -5.00 10.83 -5.31
CA GLU A 127 -3.72 11.27 -5.86
C GLU A 127 -2.75 11.72 -4.74
N ALA A 128 -3.26 12.47 -3.75
CA ALA A 128 -2.45 12.89 -2.61
C ALA A 128 -1.99 11.72 -1.73
N CYS A 129 -2.80 10.65 -1.59
CA CYS A 129 -2.39 9.42 -0.90
C CYS A 129 -1.31 8.66 -1.68
N LEU A 130 -1.38 8.68 -3.00
CA LEU A 130 -0.39 8.08 -3.91
C LEU A 130 0.87 8.93 -4.07
N LEU A 131 0.94 10.10 -3.45
CA LEU A 131 2.02 11.09 -3.59
C LEU A 131 2.21 11.56 -5.03
N HIS A 132 1.14 11.51 -5.84
CA HIS A 132 1.15 12.10 -7.17
C HIS A 132 1.16 13.62 -7.08
N GLN A 133 1.75 14.29 -8.06
CA GLN A 133 1.67 15.73 -8.19
C GLN A 133 0.32 16.07 -8.83
N PRO A 134 -0.35 17.14 -8.37
CA PRO A 134 -1.50 17.66 -9.09
C PRO A 134 -1.09 17.96 -10.54
N ASN A 135 -1.83 17.41 -11.48
CA ASN A 135 -1.62 17.66 -12.91
C ASN A 135 -2.51 18.81 -13.39
N ASP A 136 -2.64 19.83 -12.55
CA ASP A 136 -3.23 21.10 -12.97
C ASP A 136 -2.16 21.96 -13.63
N GLY A 137 -2.49 22.67 -14.68
CA GLY A 137 -1.56 23.55 -15.41
C GLY A 137 -0.85 24.60 -14.53
N PHE A 138 -1.20 24.66 -13.25
CA PHE A 138 -0.65 25.56 -12.23
C PHE A 138 0.22 24.85 -11.18
N ASN A 139 0.57 23.56 -11.38
CA ASN A 139 1.43 22.78 -10.49
C ASN A 139 0.99 22.79 -9.00
N GLY A 140 -0.31 22.80 -8.74
CA GLY A 140 -0.88 22.85 -7.39
C GLY A 140 -0.64 24.19 -6.69
N ALA A 141 -0.47 25.27 -7.43
CA ALA A 141 -0.25 26.61 -6.84
C ALA A 141 -1.43 27.07 -5.98
N TYR A 142 -2.63 26.64 -6.32
CA TYR A 142 -3.86 27.02 -5.63
C TYR A 142 -4.31 26.03 -4.56
N ASP A 143 -3.99 24.73 -4.65
CA ASP A 143 -4.33 23.74 -3.62
C ASP A 143 -3.12 23.44 -2.73
N ARG A 144 -2.99 24.21 -1.66
CA ARG A 144 -1.98 24.01 -0.61
C ARG A 144 -2.48 23.14 0.54
N THR A 145 -3.72 22.68 0.47
CA THR A 145 -4.31 21.88 1.54
C THR A 145 -3.69 20.49 1.54
N LYS A 146 -3.37 19.99 2.73
CA LYS A 146 -2.84 18.64 2.89
C LYS A 146 -3.93 17.57 2.89
N LYS A 147 -5.20 17.96 2.87
CA LYS A 147 -6.39 17.08 2.92
C LYS A 147 -6.24 15.95 3.94
N ILE A 148 -5.61 16.22 5.07
CA ILE A 148 -5.18 15.20 6.05
C ILE A 148 -6.37 14.39 6.57
N LYS A 149 -7.49 15.04 6.87
CA LYS A 149 -8.71 14.39 7.36
C LYS A 149 -9.26 13.41 6.31
N ASP A 150 -9.43 13.87 5.09
CA ASP A 150 -9.99 13.08 4.00
C ASP A 150 -9.06 11.90 3.63
N ARG A 151 -7.74 12.14 3.68
CA ARG A 151 -6.74 11.09 3.48
C ARG A 151 -6.80 10.03 4.57
N PHE A 152 -7.02 10.40 5.84
CA PHE A 152 -7.20 9.42 6.91
C PHE A 152 -8.48 8.60 6.72
N GLU A 153 -9.57 9.22 6.31
CA GLU A 153 -10.81 8.50 6.00
C GLU A 153 -10.58 7.48 4.89
N LEU A 154 -9.98 7.90 3.78
CA LEU A 154 -9.68 7.03 2.65
C LEU A 154 -8.77 5.86 3.02
N VAL A 155 -7.63 6.10 3.68
CA VAL A 155 -6.70 5.01 4.02
C VAL A 155 -7.25 4.06 5.09
N ASN A 156 -8.11 4.53 6.00
CA ASN A 156 -8.79 3.63 6.95
C ASN A 156 -9.84 2.77 6.25
N ALA A 157 -10.61 3.33 5.32
CA ALA A 157 -11.54 2.57 4.50
C ALA A 157 -10.83 1.51 3.66
N TRP A 158 -9.70 1.86 3.03
CA TRP A 158 -8.85 0.91 2.31
C TRP A 158 -8.32 -0.20 3.21
N GLY A 159 -7.80 0.15 4.40
CA GLY A 159 -7.33 -0.84 5.36
C GLY A 159 -8.42 -1.82 5.79
N THR A 160 -9.64 -1.34 5.98
CA THR A 160 -10.80 -2.18 6.27
C THR A 160 -11.15 -3.10 5.09
N TYR A 161 -11.12 -2.58 3.88
CA TYR A 161 -11.34 -3.38 2.66
C TYR A 161 -10.30 -4.50 2.52
N CYS A 162 -9.02 -4.17 2.69
CA CYS A 162 -7.93 -5.16 2.58
C CYS A 162 -8.01 -6.29 3.60
N LEU A 163 -8.46 -6.01 4.82
CA LEU A 163 -8.63 -7.03 5.86
C LEU A 163 -9.96 -7.79 5.74
N GLY A 164 -10.96 -7.20 5.10
CA GLY A 164 -12.31 -7.74 5.07
C GLY A 164 -12.87 -7.91 6.48
N LYS A 165 -13.29 -9.14 6.82
CA LYS A 165 -13.78 -9.49 8.17
C LYS A 165 -12.67 -9.89 9.15
N ASN A 166 -11.42 -10.03 8.67
CA ASN A 166 -10.31 -10.49 9.47
C ASN A 166 -9.69 -9.35 10.31
N LYS A 167 -8.99 -9.72 11.37
CA LYS A 167 -8.13 -8.84 12.17
C LYS A 167 -6.68 -9.24 11.98
N PHE A 168 -5.74 -8.36 12.24
CA PHE A 168 -4.30 -8.72 12.21
C PHE A 168 -3.96 -9.83 13.19
N SER A 169 -4.62 -9.86 14.35
CA SER A 169 -4.47 -10.96 15.32
C SER A 169 -4.79 -12.33 14.74
N ASP A 170 -5.63 -12.42 13.71
CA ASP A 170 -6.00 -13.69 13.08
C ASP A 170 -4.86 -14.23 12.20
N PHE A 171 -4.00 -13.34 11.69
CA PHE A 171 -2.84 -13.69 10.87
C PHE A 171 -1.56 -13.86 11.67
N PHE A 172 -1.47 -13.20 12.83
CA PHE A 172 -0.28 -13.17 13.67
C PHE A 172 -0.63 -13.28 15.15
N PRO A 173 -1.28 -14.38 15.58
CA PRO A 173 -1.79 -14.52 16.96
C PRO A 173 -0.70 -14.46 18.02
N GLU A 174 0.53 -14.84 17.68
CA GLU A 174 1.68 -14.84 18.57
C GLU A 174 2.16 -13.44 18.98
N TYR A 175 1.77 -12.39 18.25
CA TYR A 175 2.22 -11.00 18.49
C TYR A 175 1.23 -10.16 19.28
N TRP A 176 0.07 -10.74 19.61
CA TRP A 176 -1.00 -10.02 20.32
C TRP A 176 -1.25 -10.58 21.72
N LYS A 177 -0.45 -11.56 22.12
CA LYS A 177 -0.37 -12.06 23.48
C LYS A 177 0.71 -11.30 24.24
#